data_4ac2fda0e8a7b5ef4232c540c8f3014e
#
_entry.id   4ac2fda0e8a7b5ef4232c540c8f3014e
#
_cell.length_a   1.000
_cell.length_b   1.000
_cell.length_c   1.000
_cell.angle_alpha   90.00
_cell.angle_beta   90.00
_cell.angle_gamma   90.00
#
_symmetry.space_group_name_H-M   'P 1'
#
loop_
_entity.id
_entity.type
_entity.pdbx_description
1 polymer ?
#
loop_
_entity_poly.entity_id
_entity_poly.type
_entity_poly.pdbx_seq_one_letter_code
_entity_poly.pdbx_strand_id
1 'polypeptide(L)'
;MIKPVNEGSSLGVYICKNKIQFNRNYKKLKNEYNRILVEEYIPGKEIQVAVMGHKALGAIELVPTREFYDYKAKYSTKAKTKHIMPAPLSQKKYNKVLFVAKKAHKILGCRGITRSDFRFFKNKFYLLETNTQPGMTKLSLVPEIAHYCGIKFDDLVVWMAKDASNNR
;
A
#
# COMPACT_ATOMS: atom_id res chain seq x y z
N MET A 1 1.70 -14.28 -9.05
CA MET A 1 0.47 -13.74 -8.47
C MET A 1 -0.47 -13.32 -9.59
N ILE A 2 -1.78 -13.43 -9.38
CA ILE A 2 -2.80 -13.06 -10.37
C ILE A 2 -3.89 -12.25 -9.68
N LYS A 3 -4.36 -11.16 -10.30
CA LYS A 3 -5.35 -10.25 -9.74
C LYS A 3 -6.15 -9.52 -10.83
N PRO A 4 -7.38 -9.06 -10.55
CA PRO A 4 -8.08 -8.11 -11.42
C PRO A 4 -7.32 -6.77 -11.48
N VAL A 5 -7.45 -6.06 -12.60
CA VAL A 5 -6.81 -4.73 -12.76
C VAL A 5 -7.59 -3.65 -12.01
N ASN A 6 -8.91 -3.77 -11.93
CA ASN A 6 -9.81 -2.71 -11.46
C ASN A 6 -10.35 -2.92 -10.05
N GLU A 7 -9.79 -3.87 -9.29
CA GLU A 7 -10.22 -4.13 -7.91
C GLU A 7 -9.26 -3.54 -6.88
N GLY A 8 -9.80 -3.26 -5.69
CA GLY A 8 -9.06 -2.80 -4.54
C GLY A 8 -9.11 -3.79 -3.37
N SER A 9 -8.49 -3.41 -2.24
CA SER A 9 -8.56 -4.14 -0.97
C SER A 9 -8.21 -5.62 -1.04
N SER A 10 -7.33 -6.01 -1.98
CA SER A 10 -6.92 -7.41 -2.24
C SER A 10 -8.05 -8.34 -2.69
N LEU A 11 -9.18 -7.79 -3.18
CA LEU A 11 -10.25 -8.59 -3.76
C LEU A 11 -9.76 -9.29 -5.04
N GLY A 12 -10.03 -10.59 -5.16
CA GLY A 12 -9.63 -11.38 -6.32
C GLY A 12 -8.12 -11.60 -6.49
N VAL A 13 -7.31 -11.29 -5.47
CA VAL A 13 -5.86 -11.52 -5.49
C VAL A 13 -5.54 -12.95 -5.09
N TYR A 14 -4.81 -13.68 -5.93
CA TYR A 14 -4.39 -15.06 -5.67
C TYR A 14 -2.89 -15.23 -5.83
N ILE A 15 -2.24 -15.82 -4.82
CA ILE A 15 -0.88 -16.33 -4.89
C ILE A 15 -0.95 -17.74 -5.46
N CYS A 16 -0.35 -17.98 -6.62
CA CYS A 16 -0.33 -19.26 -7.28
C CYS A 16 1.07 -19.88 -7.15
N LYS A 17 1.18 -20.99 -6.44
CA LYS A 17 2.45 -21.70 -6.20
C LYS A 17 2.81 -22.67 -7.35
N ASN A 18 1.84 -22.98 -8.22
CA ASN A 18 2.02 -23.88 -9.37
C ASN A 18 1.01 -23.58 -10.48
N LYS A 19 1.21 -24.23 -11.64
CA LYS A 19 0.39 -24.08 -12.85
C LYS A 19 -1.07 -24.49 -12.63
N ILE A 20 -1.33 -25.49 -11.79
CA ILE A 20 -2.70 -25.97 -11.50
C ILE A 20 -3.48 -24.88 -10.78
N GLN A 21 -2.89 -24.29 -9.72
CA GLN A 21 -3.50 -23.17 -8.97
C GLN A 21 -3.69 -21.95 -9.86
N PHE A 22 -2.70 -21.65 -10.72
CA PHE A 22 -2.80 -20.56 -11.66
C PHE A 22 -3.98 -20.76 -12.62
N ASN A 23 -4.08 -21.91 -13.28
CA ASN A 23 -5.14 -22.18 -14.24
C ASN A 23 -6.54 -22.13 -13.61
N ARG A 24 -6.68 -22.68 -12.39
CA ARG A 24 -7.95 -22.62 -11.64
C ARG A 24 -8.37 -21.19 -11.35
N ASN A 25 -7.47 -20.40 -10.79
CA ASN A 25 -7.76 -19.01 -10.39
C ASN A 25 -7.91 -18.09 -11.62
N TYR A 26 -7.16 -18.35 -12.69
CA TYR A 26 -7.31 -17.65 -13.97
C TYR A 26 -8.69 -17.85 -14.57
N LYS A 27 -9.18 -19.11 -14.64
CA LYS A 27 -10.53 -19.42 -15.12
C LYS A 27 -11.60 -18.67 -14.30
N LYS A 28 -11.45 -18.68 -12.97
CA LYS A 28 -12.37 -17.95 -12.09
C LYS A 28 -12.39 -16.46 -12.40
N LEU A 29 -11.23 -15.81 -12.42
CA LEU A 29 -11.12 -14.36 -12.67
C LEU A 29 -11.59 -13.97 -14.08
N LYS A 30 -11.28 -14.79 -15.09
CA LYS A 30 -11.68 -14.52 -16.48
C LYS A 30 -13.20 -14.46 -16.67
N ASN A 31 -13.96 -15.19 -15.86
CA ASN A 31 -15.42 -15.16 -15.92
C ASN A 31 -16.02 -13.89 -15.30
N GLU A 32 -15.28 -13.23 -14.39
CA GLU A 32 -15.75 -12.08 -13.62
C GLU A 32 -15.15 -10.77 -14.12
N TYR A 33 -13.94 -10.82 -14.73
CA TYR A 33 -13.15 -9.63 -15.07
C TYR A 33 -12.60 -9.66 -16.48
N ASN A 34 -12.73 -8.56 -17.21
CA ASN A 34 -12.22 -8.41 -18.56
C ASN A 34 -10.69 -8.30 -18.62
N ARG A 35 -10.06 -7.74 -17.56
CA ARG A 35 -8.62 -7.49 -17.51
C ARG A 35 -8.03 -8.07 -16.24
N ILE A 36 -6.98 -8.86 -16.42
CA ILE A 36 -6.30 -9.58 -15.35
C ILE A 36 -4.82 -9.25 -15.44
N LEU A 37 -4.22 -8.91 -14.30
CA LEU A 37 -2.79 -8.70 -14.15
C LEU A 37 -2.14 -9.97 -13.61
N VAL A 38 -1.08 -10.41 -14.28
CA VAL A 38 -0.22 -11.51 -13.82
C VAL A 38 1.16 -10.92 -13.54
N GLU A 39 1.66 -11.14 -12.33
CA GLU A 39 2.94 -10.60 -11.89
C GLU A 39 3.72 -11.61 -11.05
N GLU A 40 5.02 -11.42 -10.94
CA GLU A 40 5.85 -12.20 -10.04
C GLU A 40 5.42 -11.97 -8.58
N TYR A 41 5.34 -13.03 -7.79
CA TYR A 41 5.13 -12.89 -6.35
C TYR A 41 6.44 -12.49 -5.67
N ILE A 42 6.48 -11.33 -5.07
CA ILE A 42 7.64 -10.85 -4.30
C ILE A 42 7.39 -11.15 -2.81
N PRO A 43 8.14 -12.07 -2.20
CA PRO A 43 8.05 -12.32 -0.77
C PRO A 43 8.71 -11.21 0.04
N GLY A 44 8.79 -11.37 1.38
CA GLY A 44 9.48 -10.44 2.27
C GLY A 44 8.54 -9.49 3.01
N LYS A 45 9.10 -8.38 3.51
CA LYS A 45 8.39 -7.42 4.35
C LYS A 45 7.44 -6.57 3.54
N GLU A 46 6.28 -6.29 4.10
CA GLU A 46 5.32 -5.34 3.55
C GLU A 46 5.56 -3.96 4.18
N ILE A 47 5.98 -3.00 3.35
CA ILE A 47 6.30 -1.65 3.77
C ILE A 47 5.34 -0.70 3.06
N GLN A 48 4.75 0.22 3.82
CA GLN A 48 3.89 1.25 3.24
C GLN A 48 4.39 2.64 3.62
N VAL A 49 4.28 3.57 2.68
CA VAL A 49 4.78 4.93 2.83
C VAL A 49 3.70 5.93 2.48
N ALA A 50 3.43 6.88 3.37
CA ALA A 50 2.55 8.01 3.10
C ALA A 50 3.34 9.20 2.56
N VAL A 51 2.80 9.84 1.52
CA VAL A 51 3.30 11.09 0.96
C VAL A 51 2.19 12.13 1.03
N MET A 52 2.49 13.31 1.52
CA MET A 52 1.59 14.45 1.68
C MET A 52 2.17 15.64 0.94
N GLY A 53 1.56 16.03 -0.16
CA GLY A 53 2.11 17.02 -1.08
C GLY A 53 3.51 16.61 -1.55
N HIS A 54 4.52 17.38 -1.20
CA HIS A 54 5.90 17.12 -1.60
C HIS A 54 6.74 16.40 -0.52
N LYS A 55 6.12 16.01 0.61
CA LYS A 55 6.81 15.42 1.76
C LYS A 55 6.41 13.96 1.97
N ALA A 56 7.38 13.05 1.92
CA ALA A 56 7.18 11.71 2.43
C ALA A 56 7.17 11.78 3.96
N LEU A 57 6.08 11.32 4.60
CA LEU A 57 5.86 11.41 6.04
C LEU A 57 6.65 10.33 6.77
N GLY A 58 6.45 9.07 6.40
CA GLY A 58 7.09 7.97 7.06
C GLY A 58 6.78 6.64 6.40
N ALA A 59 7.48 5.59 6.88
CA ALA A 59 7.31 4.21 6.43
C ALA A 59 6.92 3.31 7.60
N ILE A 60 5.88 2.50 7.40
CA ILE A 60 5.36 1.52 8.35
C ILE A 60 5.56 0.10 7.80
N GLU A 61 5.91 -0.87 8.64
CA GLU A 61 5.89 -2.29 8.29
C GLU A 61 4.59 -2.93 8.78
N LEU A 62 3.93 -3.67 7.89
CA LEU A 62 2.77 -4.48 8.21
C LEU A 62 3.22 -5.94 8.34
N VAL A 63 2.99 -6.52 9.53
CA VAL A 63 3.27 -7.93 9.80
C VAL A 63 1.93 -8.65 10.01
N PRO A 64 1.36 -9.25 8.94
CA PRO A 64 0.12 -9.99 9.06
C PRO A 64 0.34 -11.25 9.88
N THR A 65 -0.61 -11.62 10.71
CA THR A 65 -0.60 -12.90 11.44
C THR A 65 -0.90 -14.10 10.55
N ARG A 66 -1.29 -13.85 9.29
CA ARG A 66 -1.55 -14.85 8.25
C ARG A 66 -0.55 -14.67 7.11
N GLU A 67 -0.35 -15.72 6.31
CA GLU A 67 0.60 -15.70 5.17
C GLU A 67 0.37 -14.57 4.15
N PHE A 68 -0.82 -13.96 4.14
CA PHE A 68 -1.15 -12.89 3.20
C PHE A 68 -2.03 -11.81 3.85
N TYR A 69 -1.73 -10.54 3.56
CA TYR A 69 -2.50 -9.37 4.00
C TYR A 69 -3.73 -9.19 3.10
N ASP A 70 -4.71 -10.09 3.27
CA ASP A 70 -5.97 -10.09 2.52
C ASP A 70 -7.00 -9.09 3.08
N TYR A 71 -8.19 -9.05 2.46
CA TYR A 71 -9.29 -8.20 2.90
C TYR A 71 -9.65 -8.42 4.38
N LYS A 72 -9.65 -9.66 4.85
CA LYS A 72 -9.96 -9.98 6.25
C LYS A 72 -8.89 -9.47 7.20
N ALA A 73 -7.61 -9.50 6.80
CA ALA A 73 -6.52 -8.95 7.59
C ALA A 73 -6.55 -7.42 7.65
N LYS A 74 -7.12 -6.76 6.63
CA LYS A 74 -7.24 -5.29 6.56
C LYS A 74 -8.36 -4.72 7.43
N TYR A 75 -9.50 -5.43 7.55
CA TYR A 75 -10.73 -4.86 8.11
C TYR A 75 -11.31 -5.64 9.30
N SER A 76 -10.75 -6.80 9.66
CA SER A 76 -11.20 -7.57 10.82
C SER A 76 -10.40 -7.22 12.07
N THR A 77 -11.07 -6.78 13.11
CA THR A 77 -10.48 -6.57 14.46
C THR A 77 -9.88 -7.84 15.06
N LYS A 78 -10.28 -9.02 14.56
CA LYS A 78 -9.73 -10.33 14.96
C LYS A 78 -8.47 -10.73 14.18
N ALA A 79 -8.23 -10.12 13.02
CA ALA A 79 -7.01 -10.33 12.23
C ALA A 79 -5.95 -9.32 12.70
N LYS A 80 -5.22 -9.68 13.74
CA LYS A 80 -4.19 -8.83 14.36
C LYS A 80 -2.98 -8.67 13.44
N THR A 81 -3.09 -7.82 12.41
CA THR A 81 -1.91 -7.32 11.70
C THR A 81 -1.13 -6.43 12.65
N LYS A 82 0.12 -6.74 12.90
CA LYS A 82 0.99 -5.88 13.70
C LYS A 82 1.50 -4.75 12.82
N HIS A 83 1.29 -3.52 13.26
CA HIS A 83 1.84 -2.31 12.68
C HIS A 83 3.13 -1.93 13.42
N ILE A 84 4.22 -1.75 12.69
CA ILE A 84 5.51 -1.36 13.27
C ILE A 84 5.92 -0.02 12.65
N MET A 85 5.85 1.02 13.45
CA MET A 85 6.18 2.39 13.05
C MET A 85 7.28 2.96 13.98
N PRO A 86 8.41 3.43 13.46
CA PRO A 86 8.83 3.38 12.06
C PRO A 86 9.15 1.96 11.61
N ALA A 87 9.06 1.69 10.31
CA ALA A 87 9.48 0.41 9.76
C ALA A 87 10.92 0.08 10.17
N PRO A 88 11.23 -1.13 10.70
CA PRO A 88 12.54 -1.49 11.21
C PRO A 88 13.54 -1.76 10.09
N LEU A 89 13.95 -0.70 9.45
CA LEU A 89 14.92 -0.64 8.36
C LEU A 89 16.16 0.14 8.83
N SER A 90 17.32 -0.14 8.24
CA SER A 90 18.46 0.75 8.45
C SER A 90 18.15 2.15 7.92
N GLN A 91 18.76 3.20 8.50
CA GLN A 91 18.52 4.60 8.11
C GLN A 91 18.65 4.82 6.59
N LYS A 92 19.67 4.20 5.98
CA LYS A 92 19.88 4.26 4.51
C LYS A 92 18.70 3.67 3.74
N LYS A 93 18.15 2.53 4.18
CA LYS A 93 17.00 1.87 3.54
C LYS A 93 15.71 2.64 3.79
N TYR A 94 15.53 3.14 5.01
CA TYR A 94 14.37 3.97 5.36
C TYR A 94 14.31 5.22 4.47
N ASN A 95 15.40 5.96 4.37
CA ASN A 95 15.48 7.14 3.50
C ASN A 95 15.27 6.79 2.02
N LYS A 96 15.77 5.62 1.59
CA LYS A 96 15.56 5.15 0.20
C LYS A 96 14.10 4.88 -0.10
N VAL A 97 13.35 4.22 0.77
CA VAL A 97 11.93 3.93 0.50
C VAL A 97 11.09 5.22 0.50
N LEU A 98 11.37 6.16 1.41
CA LEU A 98 10.75 7.48 1.39
C LEU A 98 11.01 8.23 0.08
N PHE A 99 12.25 8.22 -0.38
CA PHE A 99 12.63 8.83 -1.66
C PHE A 99 11.89 8.20 -2.84
N VAL A 100 11.81 6.86 -2.89
CA VAL A 100 11.11 6.15 -3.98
C VAL A 100 9.62 6.45 -3.98
N ALA A 101 8.97 6.46 -2.81
CA ALA A 101 7.55 6.82 -2.71
C ALA A 101 7.28 8.26 -3.17
N LYS A 102 8.10 9.21 -2.73
CA LYS A 102 8.01 10.61 -3.18
C LYS A 102 8.24 10.72 -4.69
N LYS A 103 9.18 9.97 -5.25
CA LYS A 103 9.43 9.94 -6.70
C LYS A 103 8.24 9.36 -7.45
N ALA A 104 7.63 8.26 -6.98
CA ALA A 104 6.44 7.69 -7.57
C ALA A 104 5.27 8.68 -7.57
N HIS A 105 4.99 9.32 -6.44
CA HIS A 105 3.99 10.38 -6.31
C HIS A 105 4.17 11.47 -7.37
N LYS A 106 5.40 11.98 -7.51
CA LYS A 106 5.72 13.03 -8.48
C LYS A 106 5.56 12.56 -9.93
N ILE A 107 6.08 11.38 -10.29
CA ILE A 107 6.05 10.87 -11.68
C ILE A 107 4.62 10.59 -12.13
N LEU A 108 3.77 10.10 -11.22
CA LEU A 108 2.35 9.87 -11.48
C LEU A 108 1.52 11.16 -11.53
N GLY A 109 2.13 12.33 -11.35
CA GLY A 109 1.41 13.61 -11.30
C GLY A 109 0.45 13.71 -10.12
N CYS A 110 0.69 12.95 -9.04
CA CYS A 110 -0.19 12.96 -7.89
C CYS A 110 -0.13 14.29 -7.15
N ARG A 111 -1.27 14.69 -6.59
CA ARG A 111 -1.46 15.80 -5.67
C ARG A 111 -2.11 15.27 -4.38
N GLY A 112 -2.12 16.08 -3.33
CA GLY A 112 -2.73 15.70 -2.07
C GLY A 112 -1.95 14.61 -1.35
N ILE A 113 -2.65 13.58 -0.91
CA ILE A 113 -2.06 12.48 -0.14
C ILE A 113 -2.09 11.19 -0.95
N THR A 114 -0.96 10.48 -0.94
CA THR A 114 -0.87 9.13 -1.50
C THR A 114 -0.25 8.16 -0.50
N ARG A 115 -0.53 6.87 -0.69
CA ARG A 115 0.14 5.78 -0.01
C ARG A 115 0.75 4.85 -1.06
N SER A 116 2.05 4.66 -0.98
CA SER A 116 2.77 3.71 -1.82
C SER A 116 3.05 2.43 -1.06
N ASP A 117 2.69 1.30 -1.65
CA ASP A 117 2.79 -0.03 -1.06
C ASP A 117 3.98 -0.78 -1.68
N PHE A 118 4.87 -1.30 -0.83
CA PHE A 118 6.11 -1.95 -1.24
C PHE A 118 6.25 -3.34 -0.66
N ARG A 119 6.96 -4.20 -1.41
CA ARG A 119 7.65 -5.36 -0.85
C ARG A 119 9.14 -5.05 -0.70
N PHE A 120 9.70 -5.43 0.46
CA PHE A 120 11.14 -5.36 0.70
C PHE A 120 11.71 -6.76 0.82
N PHE A 121 12.48 -7.16 -0.20
CA PHE A 121 13.05 -8.49 -0.31
C PHE A 121 14.47 -8.44 -0.85
N LYS A 122 15.38 -9.26 -0.32
CA LYS A 122 16.81 -9.32 -0.72
C LYS A 122 17.44 -7.94 -0.89
N ASN A 123 17.23 -7.05 0.10
CA ASN A 123 17.75 -5.69 0.11
C ASN A 123 17.20 -4.74 -0.99
N LYS A 124 16.14 -5.11 -1.71
CA LYS A 124 15.50 -4.30 -2.74
C LYS A 124 14.06 -3.96 -2.36
N PHE A 125 13.61 -2.76 -2.74
CA PHE A 125 12.22 -2.36 -2.68
C PHE A 125 11.57 -2.59 -4.03
N TYR A 126 10.40 -3.19 -4.01
CA TYR A 126 9.53 -3.39 -5.16
C TYR A 126 8.25 -2.61 -4.90
N LEU A 127 8.02 -1.55 -5.67
CA LEU A 127 6.78 -0.79 -5.62
C LEU A 127 5.68 -1.63 -6.26
N LEU A 128 4.61 -1.88 -5.51
CA LEU A 128 3.46 -2.64 -5.98
C LEU A 128 2.40 -1.71 -6.59
N GLU A 129 2.06 -0.67 -5.84
CA GLU A 129 1.04 0.30 -6.24
C GLU A 129 1.21 1.62 -5.49
N THR A 130 0.57 2.68 -6.02
CA THR A 130 0.40 3.96 -5.34
C THR A 130 -1.09 4.28 -5.28
N ASN A 131 -1.64 4.30 -4.08
CA ASN A 131 -3.01 4.66 -3.79
C ASN A 131 -3.14 6.19 -3.77
N THR A 132 -3.98 6.73 -4.65
CA THR A 132 -4.25 8.18 -4.74
C THR A 132 -5.43 8.61 -3.86
N GLN A 133 -6.23 7.65 -3.38
CA GLN A 133 -7.29 7.86 -2.40
C GLN A 133 -7.16 6.84 -1.26
N PRO A 134 -6.11 6.94 -0.43
CA PRO A 134 -5.94 6.03 0.68
C PRO A 134 -7.04 6.22 1.72
N GLY A 135 -7.37 5.14 2.46
CA GLY A 135 -8.35 5.21 3.52
C GLY A 135 -8.00 6.27 4.58
N MET A 136 -9.04 6.96 5.08
CA MET A 136 -8.93 8.07 6.05
C MET A 136 -9.81 7.84 7.30
N THR A 137 -9.85 6.61 7.79
CA THR A 137 -10.45 6.30 9.09
C THR A 137 -9.38 6.30 10.17
N LYS A 138 -9.77 6.31 11.44
CA LYS A 138 -8.84 6.20 12.59
C LYS A 138 -7.94 4.94 12.54
N LEU A 139 -8.37 3.90 11.83
CA LEU A 139 -7.62 2.64 11.66
C LEU A 139 -6.82 2.61 10.35
N SER A 140 -6.85 3.68 9.57
CA SER A 140 -6.16 3.73 8.29
C SER A 140 -4.69 4.13 8.46
N LEU A 141 -3.84 3.58 7.61
CA LEU A 141 -2.39 3.71 7.72
C LEU A 141 -1.88 5.14 7.50
N VAL A 142 -2.52 5.91 6.63
CA VAL A 142 -2.09 7.31 6.40
C VAL A 142 -2.28 8.17 7.65
N PRO A 143 -3.44 8.18 8.34
CA PRO A 143 -3.60 8.84 9.62
C PRO A 143 -2.62 8.35 10.70
N GLU A 144 -2.35 7.04 10.75
CA GLU A 144 -1.38 6.48 11.70
C GLU A 144 0.04 6.99 11.45
N ILE A 145 0.49 6.98 10.18
CA ILE A 145 1.80 7.51 9.79
C ILE A 145 1.89 9.02 10.05
N ALA A 146 0.82 9.78 9.74
CA ALA A 146 0.75 11.21 10.00
C ALA A 146 0.86 11.51 11.49
N HIS A 147 0.11 10.80 12.33
CA HIS A 147 0.16 10.91 13.77
C HIS A 147 1.56 10.67 14.35
N TYR A 148 2.23 9.63 13.88
CA TYR A 148 3.62 9.35 14.27
C TYR A 148 4.56 10.52 13.92
N CYS A 149 4.27 11.24 12.84
CA CYS A 149 5.02 12.44 12.42
C CYS A 149 4.56 13.73 13.13
N GLY A 150 3.71 13.64 14.15
CA GLY A 150 3.20 14.79 14.91
C GLY A 150 2.04 15.53 14.24
N ILE A 151 1.44 14.98 13.18
CA ILE A 151 0.28 15.56 12.48
C ILE A 151 -0.99 14.92 13.05
N LYS A 152 -1.83 15.71 13.72
CA LYS A 152 -3.13 15.25 14.23
C LYS A 152 -4.08 14.97 13.07
N PHE A 153 -5.07 14.12 13.32
CA PHE A 153 -6.05 13.75 12.30
C PHE A 153 -6.80 14.96 11.73
N ASP A 154 -7.22 15.86 12.59
CA ASP A 154 -7.94 17.08 12.20
C ASP A 154 -7.07 17.99 11.32
N ASP A 155 -5.79 18.15 11.69
CA ASP A 155 -4.82 18.95 10.89
C ASP A 155 -4.59 18.32 9.52
N LEU A 156 -4.54 16.98 9.46
CA LEU A 156 -4.42 16.23 8.21
C LEU A 156 -5.61 16.50 7.28
N VAL A 157 -6.85 16.42 7.84
CA VAL A 157 -8.09 16.67 7.08
C VAL A 157 -8.18 18.12 6.63
N VAL A 158 -7.88 19.07 7.51
CA VAL A 158 -7.85 20.50 7.17
C VAL A 158 -6.84 20.78 6.04
N TRP A 159 -5.65 20.17 6.12
CA TRP A 159 -4.66 20.31 5.07
C TRP A 159 -5.17 19.76 3.72
N MET A 160 -5.81 18.58 3.73
CA MET A 160 -6.40 17.99 2.52
C MET A 160 -7.46 18.90 1.90
N ALA A 161 -8.34 19.48 2.73
CA ALA A 161 -9.36 20.41 2.26
C ALA A 161 -8.76 21.67 1.62
N LYS A 162 -7.69 22.22 2.22
CA LYS A 162 -6.98 23.38 1.68
C LYS A 162 -6.20 23.08 0.40
N ASP A 163 -5.67 21.86 0.27
CA ASP A 163 -4.95 21.42 -0.95
C ASP A 163 -5.90 21.04 -2.09
N ALA A 164 -7.18 20.76 -1.80
CA ALA A 164 -8.17 20.42 -2.81
C ALA A 164 -8.36 21.55 -3.82
N SER A 165 -8.44 21.20 -5.11
CA SER A 165 -8.65 22.16 -6.20
C SER A 165 -9.26 21.44 -7.41
N ASN A 166 -10.17 22.13 -8.09
CA ASN A 166 -10.74 21.68 -9.36
C ASN A 166 -9.88 22.12 -10.57
N ASN A 167 -8.99 23.08 -10.37
CA ASN A 167 -8.05 23.53 -11.39
C ASN A 167 -6.81 22.62 -11.36
N ARG A 168 -6.66 21.78 -12.36
CA ARG A 168 -5.53 20.87 -12.56
C ARG A 168 -4.78 21.24 -13.82
#